data_5f0f99a0fa6849e0a0405aba9c912e2a
#
_entry.id   5f0f99a0fa6849e0a0405aba9c912e2a
#
_cell.length_a   1.000
_cell.length_b   1.000
_cell.length_c   1.000
_cell.angle_alpha   90.00
_cell.angle_beta   90.00
_cell.angle_gamma   90.00
#
_symmetry.space_group_name_H-M   'P 1'
#
loop_
_entity.id
_entity.type
_entity.pdbx_description
1 polymer ?
#
loop_
_entity_poly.entity_id
_entity_poly.type
_entity_poly.pdbx_seq_one_letter_code
_entity_poly.pdbx_strand_id
1 'polypeptide(L)'
;MDKQYSNKNPNIGLIQISDNKNNLINDYLQKNKSNIIPIKIDSDLNYSNKLKLINGILFIYDFKTTNNNSYELKLKKLLLECIEANIPILCTGYALSILNSCLNGLNPIPTPIHSTNNKIESSYHRIFISPGSKLASILGSGGFVRVNSRHSYSITEAQKSSNLIASAYSLDDGIIEAIESPEDVFIIAVQFNPERRGEIPPHFDKLFTSFIKACKKAQNRVH
;
A
#
# COMPACT_ATOMS: atom_id res chain seq x y z
N MET A 1 -11.96 -30.97 -16.28
CA MET A 1 -12.66 -29.70 -16.57
C MET A 1 -11.66 -28.57 -16.38
N ASP A 2 -11.04 -28.15 -17.46
CA ASP A 2 -10.07 -27.04 -17.46
C ASP A 2 -10.85 -25.75 -17.19
N LYS A 3 -10.57 -25.14 -16.04
CA LYS A 3 -11.05 -23.77 -15.77
C LYS A 3 -10.41 -22.85 -16.79
N GLN A 4 -11.16 -22.41 -17.76
CA GLN A 4 -10.75 -21.34 -18.67
C GLN A 4 -10.48 -20.08 -17.82
N TYR A 5 -9.22 -19.84 -17.50
CA TYR A 5 -8.80 -18.60 -16.85
C TYR A 5 -9.04 -17.45 -17.83
N SER A 6 -9.82 -16.48 -17.43
CA SER A 6 -9.99 -15.25 -18.18
C SER A 6 -8.64 -14.62 -18.49
N ASN A 7 -8.28 -14.55 -19.76
CA ASN A 7 -7.02 -13.96 -20.23
C ASN A 7 -7.01 -12.42 -20.18
N LYS A 8 -7.98 -11.83 -19.46
CA LYS A 8 -8.11 -10.37 -19.33
C LYS A 8 -7.13 -9.83 -18.28
N ASN A 9 -6.55 -8.69 -18.58
CA ASN A 9 -5.72 -7.95 -17.62
C ASN A 9 -6.57 -7.53 -16.41
N PRO A 10 -6.06 -7.64 -15.17
CA PRO A 10 -6.81 -7.19 -14.01
C PRO A 10 -6.93 -5.66 -14.01
N ASN A 11 -8.07 -5.18 -13.55
CA ASN A 11 -8.33 -3.76 -13.35
C ASN A 11 -7.84 -3.33 -11.96
N ILE A 12 -6.88 -2.44 -11.91
CA ILE A 12 -6.32 -1.91 -10.66
C ILE A 12 -6.85 -0.49 -10.44
N GLY A 13 -7.60 -0.30 -9.35
CA GLY A 13 -7.96 1.02 -8.85
C GLY A 13 -6.71 1.72 -8.32
N LEU A 14 -6.38 2.89 -8.86
CA LEU A 14 -5.23 3.68 -8.42
C LEU A 14 -5.69 4.95 -7.72
N ILE A 15 -5.32 5.09 -6.44
CA ILE A 15 -5.36 6.35 -5.70
C ILE A 15 -3.93 6.83 -5.56
N GLN A 16 -3.63 8.00 -6.06
CA GLN A 16 -2.31 8.61 -5.96
C GLN A 16 -2.43 10.03 -5.42
N ILE A 17 -1.85 10.24 -4.23
CA ILE A 17 -1.75 11.51 -3.54
C ILE A 17 -0.26 11.78 -3.36
N SER A 18 0.32 12.50 -4.30
CA SER A 18 1.74 12.85 -4.28
C SER A 18 1.96 14.16 -5.02
N ASP A 19 2.98 14.92 -4.62
CA ASP A 19 3.39 16.15 -5.34
C ASP A 19 3.97 15.84 -6.73
N ASN A 20 4.53 14.64 -6.92
CA ASN A 20 5.07 14.18 -8.18
C ASN A 20 4.09 13.26 -8.89
N LYS A 21 3.48 13.75 -9.94
CA LYS A 21 2.73 12.91 -10.91
C LYS A 21 3.72 12.04 -11.72
N ASN A 22 4.47 11.20 -11.04
CA ASN A 22 5.40 10.29 -11.69
C ASN A 22 4.58 9.19 -12.36
N ASN A 23 4.56 9.19 -13.69
CA ASN A 23 3.88 8.14 -14.48
C ASN A 23 4.60 6.78 -14.40
N LEU A 24 5.72 6.68 -13.70
CA LEU A 24 6.53 5.47 -13.60
C LEU A 24 5.74 4.26 -13.09
N ILE A 25 4.85 4.48 -12.11
CA ILE A 25 4.01 3.38 -11.61
C ILE A 25 2.97 2.96 -12.64
N ASN A 26 2.39 3.90 -13.38
CA ASN A 26 1.43 3.62 -14.44
C ASN A 26 2.08 2.77 -15.53
N ASP A 27 3.25 3.19 -16.00
CA ASP A 27 4.03 2.45 -17.01
C ASP A 27 4.39 1.05 -16.52
N TYR A 28 4.77 0.93 -15.24
CA TYR A 28 5.08 -0.36 -14.63
C TYR A 28 3.88 -1.30 -14.62
N LEU A 29 2.73 -0.81 -14.15
CA LEU A 29 1.49 -1.61 -14.10
C LEU A 29 1.04 -2.05 -15.49
N GLN A 30 1.11 -1.15 -16.48
CA GLN A 30 0.76 -1.45 -17.88
C GLN A 30 1.71 -2.48 -18.50
N LYS A 31 3.02 -2.34 -18.31
CA LYS A 31 4.02 -3.31 -18.76
C LYS A 31 3.79 -4.70 -18.14
N ASN A 32 3.27 -4.77 -16.93
CA ASN A 32 2.91 -6.00 -16.24
C ASN A 32 1.47 -6.47 -16.52
N LYS A 33 0.88 -6.03 -17.64
CA LYS A 33 -0.44 -6.46 -18.13
C LYS A 33 -1.54 -6.19 -17.10
N SER A 34 -1.67 -4.94 -16.66
CA SER A 34 -2.74 -4.46 -15.80
C SER A 34 -3.41 -3.25 -16.42
N ASN A 35 -4.72 -3.13 -16.26
CA ASN A 35 -5.48 -1.93 -16.60
C ASN A 35 -5.55 -1.03 -15.37
N ILE A 36 -5.44 0.28 -15.55
CA ILE A 36 -5.48 1.25 -14.45
C ILE A 36 -6.81 2.00 -14.52
N ILE A 37 -7.50 2.02 -13.39
CA ILE A 37 -8.71 2.80 -13.17
C ILE A 37 -8.39 3.87 -12.12
N PRO A 38 -8.18 5.14 -12.52
CA PRO A 38 -7.94 6.21 -11.55
C PRO A 38 -9.17 6.40 -10.65
N ILE A 39 -8.93 6.41 -9.34
CA ILE A 39 -9.97 6.67 -8.34
C ILE A 39 -9.74 8.05 -7.74
N LYS A 40 -10.61 8.99 -8.07
CA LYS A 40 -10.63 10.30 -7.46
C LYS A 40 -11.53 10.28 -6.24
N ILE A 41 -11.10 10.91 -5.16
CA ILE A 41 -11.88 11.06 -3.93
C ILE A 41 -12.68 12.34 -4.04
N ASP A 42 -13.84 12.24 -4.64
CA ASP A 42 -14.76 13.37 -4.86
C ASP A 42 -15.83 13.45 -3.77
N SER A 43 -16.69 14.48 -3.86
CA SER A 43 -17.82 14.68 -2.95
C SER A 43 -18.89 13.59 -3.04
N ASP A 44 -19.02 12.93 -4.18
CA ASP A 44 -20.05 11.93 -4.42
C ASP A 44 -19.58 10.53 -4.03
N LEU A 45 -20.07 10.07 -2.88
CA LEU A 45 -19.60 8.92 -2.12
C LEU A 45 -20.09 7.54 -2.62
N ASN A 46 -20.48 7.38 -3.87
CA ASN A 46 -20.90 6.06 -4.35
C ASN A 46 -19.74 5.32 -5.04
N TYR A 47 -18.80 4.81 -4.23
CA TYR A 47 -17.69 3.98 -4.74
C TYR A 47 -18.13 2.56 -5.14
N SER A 48 -19.30 2.09 -4.68
CA SER A 48 -19.78 0.72 -4.92
C SER A 48 -19.79 0.32 -6.39
N ASN A 49 -20.13 1.24 -7.30
CA ASN A 49 -20.07 0.96 -8.74
C ASN A 49 -18.64 0.87 -9.27
N LYS A 50 -17.71 1.66 -8.73
CA LYS A 50 -16.29 1.61 -9.12
C LYS A 50 -15.62 0.35 -8.57
N LEU A 51 -15.98 -0.08 -7.35
CA LEU A 51 -15.46 -1.29 -6.73
C LEU A 51 -15.80 -2.56 -7.51
N LYS A 52 -16.98 -2.60 -8.15
CA LYS A 52 -17.36 -3.71 -9.04
C LYS A 52 -16.49 -3.83 -10.30
N LEU A 53 -15.77 -2.76 -10.66
CA LEU A 53 -14.94 -2.71 -11.86
C LEU A 53 -13.46 -3.04 -11.59
N ILE A 54 -13.03 -3.06 -10.32
CA ILE A 54 -11.64 -3.27 -9.95
C ILE A 54 -11.40 -4.65 -9.33
N ASN A 55 -10.19 -5.16 -9.52
CA ASN A 55 -9.74 -6.43 -8.99
C ASN A 55 -8.69 -6.28 -7.88
N GLY A 56 -8.29 -5.05 -7.61
CA GLY A 56 -7.38 -4.65 -6.54
C GLY A 56 -7.26 -3.15 -6.47
N ILE A 57 -6.77 -2.63 -5.33
CA ILE A 57 -6.52 -1.20 -5.13
C ILE A 57 -5.07 -0.95 -4.74
N LEU A 58 -4.41 -0.05 -5.49
CA LEU A 58 -3.10 0.50 -5.16
C LEU A 58 -3.31 1.92 -4.64
N PHE A 59 -2.93 2.15 -3.38
CA PHE A 59 -3.06 3.44 -2.73
C PHE A 59 -1.68 3.99 -2.37
N ILE A 60 -1.25 5.02 -3.07
CA ILE A 60 0.01 5.74 -2.89
C ILE A 60 -0.28 7.07 -2.23
N TYR A 61 0.31 7.31 -1.06
CA TYR A 61 0.18 8.57 -0.35
C TYR A 61 1.54 8.94 0.24
N ASP A 62 2.34 9.73 -0.51
CA ASP A 62 3.73 10.03 -0.19
C ASP A 62 3.88 10.62 1.22
N PHE A 63 3.11 11.67 1.51
CA PHE A 63 3.16 12.33 2.81
C PHE A 63 1.82 13.03 3.10
N LYS A 64 1.53 13.25 4.37
CA LYS A 64 0.30 13.91 4.79
C LYS A 64 0.26 15.34 4.27
N THR A 65 -0.49 15.56 3.19
CA THR A 65 -0.58 16.86 2.50
C THR A 65 -1.62 17.78 3.09
N THR A 66 -2.61 17.24 3.81
CA THR A 66 -3.74 18.01 4.33
C THR A 66 -4.18 17.52 5.71
N ASN A 67 -4.59 18.44 6.57
CA ASN A 67 -5.31 18.14 7.81
C ASN A 67 -6.83 18.02 7.55
N ASN A 68 -7.24 17.63 6.34
CA ASN A 68 -8.64 17.53 5.99
C ASN A 68 -9.23 16.19 6.46
N ASN A 69 -9.79 16.21 7.66
CA ASN A 69 -10.43 15.03 8.28
C ASN A 69 -11.54 14.44 7.39
N SER A 70 -12.28 15.29 6.64
CA SER A 70 -13.33 14.81 5.73
C SER A 70 -12.76 13.96 4.59
N TYR A 71 -11.61 14.34 4.05
CA TYR A 71 -10.95 13.60 2.98
C TYR A 71 -10.42 12.23 3.47
N GLU A 72 -9.79 12.20 4.64
CA GLU A 72 -9.32 10.95 5.26
C GLU A 72 -10.48 10.00 5.60
N LEU A 73 -11.62 10.54 6.06
CA LEU A 73 -12.82 9.71 6.31
C LEU A 73 -13.34 9.03 5.04
N LYS A 74 -13.30 9.73 3.90
CA LYS A 74 -13.70 9.14 2.61
C LYS A 74 -12.75 8.02 2.17
N LEU A 75 -11.44 8.22 2.35
CA LEU A 75 -10.43 7.20 2.08
C LEU A 75 -10.62 5.96 2.96
N LYS A 76 -10.86 6.16 4.26
CA LYS A 76 -11.15 5.06 5.20
C LYS A 76 -12.38 4.27 4.77
N LYS A 77 -13.47 4.96 4.42
CA LYS A 77 -14.69 4.30 3.94
C LYS A 77 -14.43 3.45 2.71
N LEU A 78 -13.72 3.99 1.72
CA LEU A 78 -13.37 3.24 0.50
C LEU A 78 -12.54 2.00 0.81
N LEU A 79 -11.53 2.12 1.68
CA LEU A 79 -10.69 0.99 2.07
C LEU A 79 -11.48 -0.07 2.84
N LEU A 80 -12.40 0.34 3.73
CA LEU A 80 -13.28 -0.61 4.43
C LEU A 80 -14.14 -1.40 3.45
N GLU A 81 -14.76 -0.75 2.47
CA GLU A 81 -15.54 -1.42 1.42
C GLU A 81 -14.66 -2.41 0.62
N CYS A 82 -13.38 -2.06 0.37
CA CYS A 82 -12.43 -2.98 -0.29
C CYS A 82 -12.10 -4.19 0.59
N ILE A 83 -11.90 -3.99 1.89
CA ILE A 83 -11.60 -5.06 2.86
C ILE A 83 -12.79 -6.02 2.95
N GLU A 84 -14.01 -5.49 3.13
CA GLU A 84 -15.25 -6.28 3.19
C GLU A 84 -15.50 -7.09 1.90
N ALA A 85 -15.14 -6.52 0.75
CA ALA A 85 -15.24 -7.19 -0.54
C ALA A 85 -14.07 -8.14 -0.84
N ASN A 86 -13.12 -8.32 0.08
CA ASN A 86 -11.91 -9.13 -0.12
C ASN A 86 -11.08 -8.70 -1.36
N ILE A 87 -11.09 -7.42 -1.67
CA ILE A 87 -10.30 -6.84 -2.76
C ILE A 87 -8.84 -6.72 -2.30
N PRO A 88 -7.85 -7.22 -3.06
CA PRO A 88 -6.43 -7.02 -2.77
C PRO A 88 -6.06 -5.55 -2.60
N ILE A 89 -5.29 -5.23 -1.55
CA ILE A 89 -4.89 -3.86 -1.19
C ILE A 89 -3.38 -3.80 -1.07
N LEU A 90 -2.78 -2.84 -1.77
CA LEU A 90 -1.39 -2.42 -1.56
C LEU A 90 -1.37 -0.92 -1.24
N CYS A 91 -0.84 -0.56 -0.08
CA CYS A 91 -0.66 0.82 0.36
C CYS A 91 0.82 1.17 0.45
N THR A 92 1.19 2.41 0.08
CA THR A 92 2.55 2.93 0.25
C THR A 92 2.55 4.32 0.89
N GLY A 93 3.57 4.61 1.69
CA GLY A 93 3.71 5.88 2.40
C GLY A 93 2.66 6.06 3.50
N TYR A 94 2.13 7.26 3.65
CA TYR A 94 1.13 7.60 4.67
C TYR A 94 -0.17 6.77 4.57
N ALA A 95 -0.43 6.16 3.41
CA ALA A 95 -1.57 5.25 3.24
C ALA A 95 -1.56 4.07 4.23
N LEU A 96 -0.38 3.68 4.75
CA LEU A 96 -0.25 2.70 5.84
C LEU A 96 -1.02 3.17 7.08
N SER A 97 -0.88 4.42 7.49
CA SER A 97 -1.59 4.98 8.65
C SER A 97 -3.11 5.04 8.43
N ILE A 98 -3.54 5.32 7.20
CA ILE A 98 -4.97 5.27 6.84
C ILE A 98 -5.52 3.85 6.96
N LEU A 99 -4.83 2.87 6.41
CA LEU A 99 -5.22 1.46 6.50
C LEU A 99 -5.26 0.98 7.96
N ASN A 100 -4.25 1.32 8.76
CA ASN A 100 -4.24 1.03 10.20
C ASN A 100 -5.49 1.56 10.90
N SER A 101 -5.83 2.83 10.64
CA SER A 101 -7.01 3.48 11.22
C SER A 101 -8.33 2.88 10.73
N CYS A 102 -8.39 2.33 9.51
CA CYS A 102 -9.58 1.62 8.99
C CYS A 102 -9.91 0.38 9.84
N LEU A 103 -8.90 -0.26 10.40
CA LEU A 103 -9.02 -1.49 11.18
C LEU A 103 -8.92 -1.22 12.70
N ASN A 104 -9.33 -0.03 13.15
CA ASN A 104 -9.36 0.40 14.55
C ASN A 104 -7.99 0.62 15.19
N GLY A 105 -6.93 0.83 14.40
CA GLY A 105 -5.66 1.34 14.92
C GLY A 105 -5.77 2.80 15.35
N LEU A 106 -4.87 3.22 16.26
CA LEU A 106 -4.82 4.59 16.74
C LEU A 106 -4.18 5.53 15.72
N ASN A 107 -4.32 6.82 15.95
CA ASN A 107 -3.71 7.86 15.12
C ASN A 107 -2.19 7.74 15.11
N PRO A 108 -1.55 8.00 13.96
CA PRO A 108 -0.10 8.01 13.87
C PRO A 108 0.51 9.15 14.70
N ILE A 109 1.75 8.93 15.13
CA ILE A 109 2.55 9.91 15.86
C ILE A 109 3.53 10.63 14.94
N PRO A 110 3.95 11.87 15.24
CA PRO A 110 4.99 12.57 14.48
C PRO A 110 6.33 11.84 14.55
N THR A 111 7.00 11.70 13.39
CA THR A 111 8.34 11.10 13.26
C THR A 111 9.23 11.97 12.37
N PRO A 112 9.68 13.13 12.84
CA PRO A 112 10.38 14.12 12.02
C PRO A 112 11.71 13.63 11.45
N ILE A 113 12.37 12.68 12.09
CA ILE A 113 13.65 12.11 11.60
C ILE A 113 13.52 11.32 10.29
N HIS A 114 12.32 10.87 9.94
CA HIS A 114 12.00 10.16 8.72
C HIS A 114 11.55 11.10 7.58
N SER A 115 11.32 12.36 7.91
CA SER A 115 10.93 13.35 6.92
C SER A 115 12.16 13.94 6.21
N THR A 116 11.94 14.41 5.02
CA THR A 116 12.92 15.25 4.30
C THR A 116 12.38 16.67 4.19
N ASN A 117 13.23 17.66 4.43
CA ASN A 117 12.91 19.07 4.19
C ASN A 117 12.83 19.38 2.69
N ASN A 118 13.35 18.48 1.85
CA ASN A 118 13.34 18.59 0.41
C ASN A 118 12.27 17.68 -0.19
N LYS A 119 11.27 18.26 -0.86
CA LYS A 119 10.22 17.50 -1.54
C LYS A 119 10.71 16.62 -2.69
N ILE A 120 11.93 16.86 -3.18
CA ILE A 120 12.52 16.15 -4.32
C ILE A 120 13.27 14.90 -3.86
N GLU A 121 14.04 15.01 -2.78
CA GLU A 121 14.91 13.95 -2.29
C GLU A 121 14.26 13.14 -1.16
N SER A 122 14.60 11.86 -1.09
CA SER A 122 14.23 10.98 0.02
C SER A 122 15.34 10.91 1.05
N SER A 123 15.00 10.82 2.33
CA SER A 123 15.92 10.29 3.33
C SER A 123 16.00 8.77 3.24
N TYR A 124 16.93 8.16 3.96
CA TYR A 124 17.12 6.72 3.92
C TYR A 124 17.47 6.20 5.31
N HIS A 125 16.90 5.05 5.66
CA HIS A 125 17.22 4.34 6.90
C HIS A 125 17.19 2.83 6.69
N ARG A 126 17.59 2.08 7.72
CA ARG A 126 17.55 0.62 7.70
C ARG A 126 16.32 0.11 8.42
N ILE A 127 15.70 -0.90 7.83
CA ILE A 127 14.59 -1.61 8.43
C ILE A 127 14.93 -3.08 8.63
N PHE A 128 14.23 -3.72 9.56
CA PHE A 128 14.23 -5.16 9.74
C PHE A 128 12.89 -5.71 9.26
N ILE A 129 12.93 -6.59 8.26
CA ILE A 129 11.76 -7.31 7.75
C ILE A 129 11.67 -8.63 8.53
N SER A 130 10.54 -8.84 9.20
CA SER A 130 10.29 -10.01 10.03
C SER A 130 10.26 -11.29 9.20
N PRO A 131 11.13 -12.28 9.50
CA PRO A 131 11.04 -13.59 8.88
C PRO A 131 9.66 -14.23 9.11
N GLY A 132 9.14 -14.94 8.11
CA GLY A 132 7.81 -15.56 8.18
C GLY A 132 6.64 -14.63 7.81
N SER A 133 6.88 -13.31 7.63
CA SER A 133 5.87 -12.39 7.12
C SER A 133 5.56 -12.63 5.64
N LYS A 134 4.37 -12.19 5.20
CA LYS A 134 4.02 -12.16 3.75
C LYS A 134 5.00 -11.29 2.99
N LEU A 135 5.39 -10.13 3.57
CA LEU A 135 6.37 -9.25 2.97
C LEU A 135 7.70 -9.97 2.73
N ALA A 136 8.24 -10.66 3.73
CA ALA A 136 9.47 -11.46 3.59
C ALA A 136 9.33 -12.55 2.52
N SER A 137 8.21 -13.25 2.48
CA SER A 137 7.90 -14.27 1.46
C SER A 137 7.89 -13.70 0.04
N ILE A 138 7.30 -12.51 -0.13
CA ILE A 138 7.23 -11.81 -1.42
C ILE A 138 8.61 -11.38 -1.88
N LEU A 139 9.41 -10.78 -1.00
CA LEU A 139 10.74 -10.28 -1.34
C LEU A 139 11.75 -11.41 -1.53
N GLY A 140 11.49 -12.58 -0.91
CA GLY A 140 12.32 -13.79 -0.97
C GLY A 140 13.20 -13.99 0.25
N SER A 141 13.24 -13.02 1.18
CA SER A 141 13.93 -13.14 2.47
C SER A 141 13.46 -12.06 3.44
N GLY A 142 13.55 -12.36 4.73
CA GLY A 142 13.51 -11.36 5.80
C GLY A 142 14.91 -10.84 6.12
N GLY A 143 15.03 -9.96 7.11
CA GLY A 143 16.28 -9.40 7.60
C GLY A 143 16.45 -7.92 7.31
N PHE A 144 17.69 -7.44 7.31
CA PHE A 144 18.01 -6.02 7.23
C PHE A 144 18.09 -5.53 5.79
N VAL A 145 17.46 -4.39 5.53
CA VAL A 145 17.52 -3.73 4.24
C VAL A 145 17.45 -2.21 4.40
N ARG A 146 18.04 -1.47 3.46
CA ARG A 146 17.92 -0.02 3.40
C ARG A 146 16.75 0.36 2.49
N VAL A 147 15.92 1.30 2.96
CA VAL A 147 14.76 1.83 2.21
C VAL A 147 14.80 3.35 2.15
N ASN A 148 14.05 3.91 1.22
CA ASN A 148 13.78 5.36 1.18
C ASN A 148 12.72 5.73 2.21
N SER A 149 12.70 7.01 2.61
CA SER A 149 11.76 7.54 3.58
C SER A 149 11.35 8.96 3.24
N ARG A 150 10.05 9.23 3.33
CA ARG A 150 9.44 10.54 3.02
C ARG A 150 8.31 10.90 3.97
N HIS A 151 8.14 10.16 5.03
CA HIS A 151 7.02 10.32 5.95
C HIS A 151 7.39 11.16 7.19
N SER A 152 6.44 11.90 7.71
CA SER A 152 6.55 12.69 8.94
C SER A 152 5.68 12.13 10.07
N TYR A 153 4.96 11.06 9.80
CA TYR A 153 4.07 10.38 10.73
C TYR A 153 4.22 8.88 10.56
N SER A 154 4.15 8.16 11.65
CA SER A 154 4.27 6.69 11.68
C SER A 154 3.43 6.11 12.80
N ILE A 155 3.36 4.80 12.85
CA ILE A 155 2.75 4.06 13.94
C ILE A 155 3.79 3.19 14.64
N THR A 156 3.61 2.98 15.93
CA THR A 156 4.32 1.98 16.72
C THR A 156 3.39 0.81 17.06
N GLU A 157 3.85 -0.17 17.82
CA GLU A 157 2.99 -1.26 18.30
C GLU A 157 1.79 -0.73 19.12
N ALA A 158 1.94 0.40 19.82
CA ALA A 158 0.85 1.01 20.60
C ALA A 158 -0.27 1.56 19.71
N GLN A 159 0.05 2.02 18.50
CA GLN A 159 -0.94 2.56 17.55
C GLN A 159 -1.45 1.50 16.58
N LYS A 160 -0.72 0.38 16.41
CA LYS A 160 -1.10 -0.67 15.47
C LYS A 160 -2.44 -1.31 15.82
N SER A 161 -3.28 -1.51 14.82
CA SER A 161 -4.48 -2.31 14.96
C SER A 161 -4.16 -3.75 15.38
N SER A 162 -4.95 -4.32 16.27
CA SER A 162 -4.89 -5.74 16.63
C SER A 162 -5.27 -6.67 15.46
N ASN A 163 -5.94 -6.16 14.44
CA ASN A 163 -6.32 -6.90 13.23
C ASN A 163 -5.20 -6.94 12.17
N LEU A 164 -4.02 -6.38 12.47
CA LEU A 164 -2.89 -6.32 11.57
C LEU A 164 -1.63 -6.86 12.23
N ILE A 165 -0.75 -7.44 11.42
CA ILE A 165 0.58 -7.89 11.83
C ILE A 165 1.60 -6.88 11.35
N ALA A 166 2.52 -6.46 12.22
CA ALA A 166 3.68 -5.70 11.80
C ALA A 166 4.71 -6.63 11.15
N SER A 167 5.11 -6.31 9.93
CA SER A 167 6.02 -7.12 9.11
C SER A 167 7.37 -6.48 8.87
N ALA A 168 7.54 -5.20 9.21
CA ALA A 168 8.85 -4.55 9.22
C ALA A 168 8.91 -3.40 10.24
N TYR A 169 10.13 -3.15 10.75
CA TYR A 169 10.42 -2.12 11.76
C TYR A 169 11.66 -1.32 11.37
N SER A 170 11.65 -0.02 11.64
CA SER A 170 12.85 0.80 11.61
C SER A 170 13.85 0.34 12.68
N LEU A 171 15.15 0.30 12.33
CA LEU A 171 16.21 -0.02 13.27
C LEU A 171 16.61 1.17 14.15
N ASP A 172 16.27 2.38 13.72
CA ASP A 172 16.72 3.60 14.40
C ASP A 172 15.82 3.95 15.59
N ASP A 173 14.50 3.71 15.49
CA ASP A 173 13.51 4.11 16.50
C ASP A 173 12.37 3.10 16.71
N GLY A 174 12.40 1.96 16.03
CA GLY A 174 11.43 0.88 16.22
C GLY A 174 10.02 1.16 15.72
N ILE A 175 9.79 2.23 14.95
CA ILE A 175 8.50 2.45 14.31
C ILE A 175 8.19 1.35 13.30
N ILE A 176 6.89 1.14 13.05
CA ILE A 176 6.45 0.14 12.09
C ILE A 176 6.60 0.68 10.67
N GLU A 177 7.31 -0.08 9.86
CA GLU A 177 7.59 0.22 8.46
C GLU A 177 6.74 -0.59 7.47
N ALA A 178 6.13 -1.68 7.95
CA ALA A 178 5.16 -2.43 7.17
C ALA A 178 4.16 -3.16 8.06
N ILE A 179 2.91 -3.22 7.59
CA ILE A 179 1.84 -4.00 8.18
C ILE A 179 1.16 -4.87 7.13
N GLU A 180 0.60 -5.99 7.56
CA GLU A 180 -0.11 -6.93 6.69
C GLU A 180 -1.30 -7.57 7.39
N SER A 181 -2.29 -8.04 6.63
CA SER A 181 -3.39 -8.83 7.16
C SER A 181 -2.90 -10.21 7.61
N PRO A 182 -3.36 -10.77 8.73
CA PRO A 182 -3.16 -12.16 9.09
C PRO A 182 -3.86 -13.13 8.13
N GLU A 183 -4.93 -12.70 7.47
CA GLU A 183 -5.76 -13.49 6.58
C GLU A 183 -5.09 -13.74 5.22
N ASP A 184 -5.61 -14.70 4.44
CA ASP A 184 -5.10 -15.03 3.09
C ASP A 184 -5.31 -13.92 2.05
N VAL A 185 -6.10 -12.90 2.35
CA VAL A 185 -6.29 -11.75 1.47
C VAL A 185 -4.99 -10.96 1.38
N PHE A 186 -4.65 -10.52 0.17
CA PHE A 186 -3.51 -9.65 -0.06
C PHE A 186 -3.83 -8.24 0.45
N ILE A 187 -3.48 -7.96 1.69
CA ILE A 187 -3.52 -6.62 2.28
C ILE A 187 -2.14 -6.37 2.87
N ILE A 188 -1.39 -5.48 2.24
CA ILE A 188 -0.04 -5.09 2.66
C ILE A 188 0.07 -3.57 2.56
N ALA A 189 0.63 -2.96 3.59
CA ALA A 189 1.00 -1.56 3.57
C ALA A 189 2.44 -1.39 4.02
N VAL A 190 3.18 -0.53 3.30
CA VAL A 190 4.57 -0.20 3.61
C VAL A 190 4.71 1.32 3.77
N GLN A 191 5.55 1.76 4.71
CA GLN A 191 5.77 3.17 5.00
C GLN A 191 6.70 3.82 3.98
N PHE A 192 7.66 3.06 3.47
CA PHE A 192 8.56 3.47 2.39
C PHE A 192 7.84 3.50 1.02
N ASN A 193 8.50 4.06 0.01
CA ASN A 193 7.93 4.30 -1.31
C ASN A 193 8.57 3.39 -2.37
N PRO A 194 8.13 2.13 -2.54
CA PRO A 194 8.72 1.20 -3.50
C PRO A 194 8.48 1.59 -4.96
N GLU A 195 7.48 2.44 -5.24
CA GLU A 195 7.20 3.02 -6.55
C GLU A 195 8.30 3.98 -7.02
N ARG A 196 9.14 4.49 -6.11
CA ARG A 196 10.31 5.32 -6.42
C ARG A 196 11.50 4.42 -6.76
N ARG A 197 11.36 3.73 -7.88
CA ARG A 197 12.33 2.77 -8.39
C ARG A 197 13.67 3.45 -8.63
N GLY A 198 14.76 2.85 -8.21
CA GLY A 198 16.10 3.45 -8.20
C GLY A 198 16.51 4.01 -6.83
N GLU A 199 15.57 4.32 -5.95
CA GLU A 199 15.84 4.70 -4.56
C GLU A 199 15.82 3.50 -3.61
N ILE A 200 15.34 2.35 -4.06
CA ILE A 200 15.13 1.14 -3.28
C ILE A 200 15.70 -0.08 -4.03
N PRO A 201 16.14 -1.13 -3.35
CA PRO A 201 16.66 -2.32 -4.01
C PRO A 201 15.67 -2.93 -5.03
N PRO A 202 16.13 -3.35 -6.22
CA PRO A 202 15.26 -3.78 -7.33
C PRO A 202 14.31 -4.94 -6.99
N HIS A 203 14.66 -5.78 -6.01
CA HIS A 203 13.83 -6.92 -5.63
C HIS A 203 12.48 -6.52 -4.98
N PHE A 204 12.33 -5.24 -4.57
CA PHE A 204 11.04 -4.70 -4.10
C PHE A 204 9.98 -4.61 -5.22
N ASP A 205 10.37 -4.68 -6.49
CA ASP A 205 9.43 -4.83 -7.61
C ASP A 205 8.53 -6.06 -7.45
N LYS A 206 8.99 -7.09 -6.72
CA LYS A 206 8.20 -8.27 -6.39
C LYS A 206 6.93 -7.94 -5.61
N LEU A 207 6.90 -6.84 -4.87
CA LEU A 207 5.71 -6.39 -4.14
C LEU A 207 4.57 -6.07 -5.13
N PHE A 208 4.86 -5.31 -6.17
CA PHE A 208 3.88 -4.98 -7.21
C PHE A 208 3.48 -6.20 -8.05
N THR A 209 4.45 -7.05 -8.42
CA THR A 209 4.13 -8.26 -9.20
C THR A 209 3.28 -9.25 -8.41
N SER A 210 3.50 -9.37 -7.09
CA SER A 210 2.69 -10.22 -6.20
C SER A 210 1.29 -9.62 -6.01
N PHE A 211 1.18 -8.30 -5.88
CA PHE A 211 -0.10 -7.60 -5.85
C PHE A 211 -0.90 -7.84 -7.14
N ILE A 212 -0.28 -7.69 -8.32
CA ILE A 212 -0.93 -7.95 -9.61
C ILE A 212 -1.41 -9.41 -9.72
N LYS A 213 -0.61 -10.37 -9.23
CA LYS A 213 -1.02 -11.78 -9.16
C LYS A 213 -2.25 -11.97 -8.26
N ALA A 214 -2.30 -11.30 -7.11
CA ALA A 214 -3.44 -11.33 -6.23
C ALA A 214 -4.70 -10.74 -6.90
N CYS A 215 -4.57 -9.63 -7.62
CA CYS A 215 -5.66 -9.02 -8.39
C CYS A 215 -6.20 -9.99 -9.47
N LYS A 216 -5.33 -10.68 -10.20
CA LYS A 216 -5.73 -11.72 -11.18
C LYS A 216 -6.50 -12.86 -10.51
N LYS A 217 -6.05 -13.30 -9.34
CA LYS A 217 -6.74 -14.35 -8.56
C LYS A 217 -8.12 -13.88 -8.10
N ALA A 218 -8.25 -12.63 -7.67
CA ALA A 218 -9.52 -12.03 -7.26
C ALA A 218 -10.50 -11.90 -8.45
N GLN A 219 -10.02 -11.49 -9.64
CA GLN A 219 -10.82 -11.42 -10.86
C GLN A 219 -11.51 -12.76 -11.19
N ASN A 220 -10.81 -13.87 -10.97
CA ASN A 220 -11.32 -15.21 -11.28
C ASN A 220 -12.27 -15.77 -10.21
N ARG A 221 -12.47 -15.08 -9.07
CA ARG A 221 -13.43 -15.48 -8.02
C ARG A 221 -14.84 -14.90 -8.24
N VAL A 222 -14.97 -13.88 -9.07
CA VAL A 222 -16.21 -13.14 -9.33
C VAL A 222 -17.01 -13.74 -10.50
N HIS A 223 -16.49 -14.78 -11.13
CA HIS A 223 -17.10 -15.55 -12.20
C HIS A 223 -17.25 -17.04 -11.75
#